data_f7d360b6951aabe293ca3147a772ea00
#
_entry.id   f7d360b6951aabe293ca3147a772ea00
#
_cell.length_a   1.000
_cell.length_b   1.000
_cell.length_c   1.000
_cell.angle_alpha   90.00
_cell.angle_beta   90.00
_cell.angle_gamma   90.00
#
_symmetry.space_group_name_H-M   'P 1'
#
loop_
_entity.id
_entity.type
_entity.pdbx_description
1 polymer ?
#
loop_
_entity_poly.entity_id
_entity_poly.type
_entity_poly.pdbx_seq_one_letter_code
_entity_poly.pdbx_strand_id
1 'polypeptide(L)'
;MSAKTSAEVVIDGKVYTLSGYEGEEYLQKVASYINGKINEFTSIEEYRHIPLNMKNTLIQLNIADDYFKAKDQVEKLERDLENKEKEIYDLKHDLISNQVKTETAEESLKKLERDNKELLLNKARLEAALEDKLLDGKDSPKESEKENTQLSLI
;
A
#
# COMPACT_ATOMS: atom_id res chain seq x y z
N MET A 1 -25.74 -32.76 -10.33
CA MET A 1 -26.36 -32.36 -11.60
C MET A 1 -27.37 -31.29 -11.27
N SER A 2 -27.20 -30.06 -11.81
CA SER A 2 -28.16 -28.98 -11.60
C SER A 2 -29.47 -29.31 -12.34
N ALA A 3 -30.61 -29.20 -11.67
CA ALA A 3 -31.91 -29.44 -12.32
C ALA A 3 -32.18 -28.30 -13.32
N LYS A 4 -32.81 -28.63 -14.46
CA LYS A 4 -33.26 -27.59 -15.40
C LYS A 4 -34.37 -26.79 -14.74
N THR A 5 -34.24 -25.49 -14.77
CA THR A 5 -35.24 -24.53 -14.33
C THR A 5 -35.97 -23.97 -15.54
N SER A 6 -37.26 -23.74 -15.43
CA SER A 6 -38.07 -23.06 -16.45
C SER A 6 -38.64 -21.78 -15.86
N ALA A 7 -38.52 -20.69 -16.57
CA ALA A 7 -39.09 -19.41 -16.22
C ALA A 7 -39.89 -18.80 -17.37
N GLU A 8 -41.02 -18.18 -17.07
CA GLU A 8 -41.76 -17.37 -18.01
C GLU A 8 -41.26 -15.94 -17.99
N VAL A 9 -40.84 -15.44 -19.13
CA VAL A 9 -40.31 -14.08 -19.29
C VAL A 9 -41.03 -13.35 -20.39
N VAL A 10 -41.15 -12.03 -20.27
CA VAL A 10 -41.73 -11.18 -21.30
C VAL A 10 -40.64 -10.48 -22.07
N ILE A 11 -40.56 -10.68 -23.39
CA ILE A 11 -39.61 -10.00 -24.28
C ILE A 11 -40.42 -9.39 -25.46
N ASP A 12 -40.24 -8.09 -25.70
CA ASP A 12 -40.96 -7.35 -26.73
C ASP A 12 -42.50 -7.53 -26.66
N GLY A 13 -43.04 -7.53 -25.42
CA GLY A 13 -44.48 -7.74 -25.20
C GLY A 13 -44.97 -9.17 -25.40
N LYS A 14 -44.11 -10.15 -25.68
CA LYS A 14 -44.48 -11.56 -25.86
C LYS A 14 -43.94 -12.40 -24.71
N VAL A 15 -44.74 -13.37 -24.27
CA VAL A 15 -44.34 -14.32 -23.23
C VAL A 15 -43.56 -15.46 -23.82
N TYR A 16 -42.40 -15.76 -23.26
CA TYR A 16 -41.54 -16.89 -23.63
C TYR A 16 -41.25 -17.75 -22.40
N THR A 17 -41.33 -19.05 -22.56
CA THR A 17 -40.87 -20.00 -21.56
C THR A 17 -39.42 -20.36 -21.87
N LEU A 18 -38.52 -19.85 -21.02
CA LEU A 18 -37.09 -20.19 -21.14
C LEU A 18 -36.77 -21.34 -20.19
N SER A 19 -35.98 -22.31 -20.66
CA SER A 19 -35.53 -23.43 -19.87
C SER A 19 -34.01 -23.56 -19.94
N GLY A 20 -33.35 -23.62 -18.80
CA GLY A 20 -31.89 -23.69 -18.72
C GLY A 20 -31.41 -24.26 -17.41
N TYR A 21 -30.11 -24.24 -17.20
CA TYR A 21 -29.48 -24.59 -15.93
C TYR A 21 -29.35 -23.39 -14.98
N GLU A 22 -29.67 -22.21 -15.49
CA GLU A 22 -29.65 -20.94 -14.77
C GLU A 22 -30.93 -20.77 -13.94
N GLY A 23 -30.82 -19.99 -12.85
CA GLY A 23 -31.98 -19.71 -12.00
C GLY A 23 -32.97 -18.75 -12.68
N GLU A 24 -34.22 -18.79 -12.21
CA GLU A 24 -35.30 -17.92 -12.71
C GLU A 24 -34.93 -16.43 -12.65
N GLU A 25 -34.33 -15.99 -11.56
CA GLU A 25 -33.90 -14.59 -11.37
C GLU A 25 -32.91 -14.15 -12.47
N TYR A 26 -31.98 -15.02 -12.84
CA TYR A 26 -31.05 -14.76 -13.93
C TYR A 26 -31.78 -14.63 -15.27
N LEU A 27 -32.70 -15.54 -15.57
CA LEU A 27 -33.49 -15.50 -16.81
C LEU A 27 -34.33 -14.23 -16.90
N GLN A 28 -34.94 -13.78 -15.79
CA GLN A 28 -35.65 -12.48 -15.71
C GLN A 28 -34.70 -11.30 -15.96
N LYS A 29 -33.48 -11.34 -15.41
CA LYS A 29 -32.47 -10.30 -15.63
C LYS A 29 -32.04 -10.21 -17.10
N VAL A 30 -31.85 -11.35 -17.76
CA VAL A 30 -31.54 -11.39 -19.19
C VAL A 30 -32.69 -10.82 -20.03
N ALA A 31 -33.93 -11.21 -19.75
CA ALA A 31 -35.10 -10.66 -20.43
C ALA A 31 -35.24 -9.14 -20.23
N SER A 32 -35.01 -8.66 -19.03
CA SER A 32 -35.01 -7.23 -18.71
C SER A 32 -33.96 -6.46 -19.50
N TYR A 33 -32.74 -7.00 -19.60
CA TYR A 33 -31.68 -6.41 -20.38
C TYR A 33 -32.04 -6.31 -21.87
N ILE A 34 -32.60 -7.38 -22.47
CA ILE A 34 -33.03 -7.40 -23.86
C ILE A 34 -34.13 -6.34 -24.09
N ASN A 35 -35.13 -6.27 -23.17
CA ASN A 35 -36.18 -5.26 -23.25
C ASN A 35 -35.61 -3.83 -23.15
N GLY A 36 -34.61 -3.61 -22.30
CA GLY A 36 -33.90 -2.32 -22.20
C GLY A 36 -33.31 -1.92 -23.56
N LYS A 37 -32.64 -2.85 -24.24
CA LYS A 37 -32.07 -2.61 -25.58
C LYS A 37 -33.14 -2.34 -26.64
N ILE A 38 -34.25 -3.07 -26.64
CA ILE A 38 -35.38 -2.82 -27.53
C ILE A 38 -35.92 -1.40 -27.28
N ASN A 39 -36.10 -0.98 -26.04
CA ASN A 39 -36.62 0.34 -25.71
C ASN A 39 -35.66 1.48 -26.11
N GLU A 40 -34.34 1.30 -25.92
CA GLU A 40 -33.32 2.25 -26.39
C GLU A 40 -33.47 2.53 -27.90
N PHE A 41 -33.56 1.48 -28.72
CA PHE A 41 -33.77 1.63 -30.18
C PHE A 41 -35.14 2.19 -30.53
N THR A 42 -36.20 1.78 -29.83
CA THR A 42 -37.58 2.24 -30.12
C THR A 42 -37.74 3.75 -29.86
N SER A 43 -36.92 4.33 -28.98
CA SER A 43 -36.89 5.77 -28.72
C SER A 43 -36.31 6.62 -29.85
N ILE A 44 -35.58 6.00 -30.79
CA ILE A 44 -34.93 6.65 -31.94
C ILE A 44 -35.93 6.74 -33.09
N GLU A 45 -36.18 7.96 -33.60
CA GLU A 45 -37.21 8.17 -34.65
C GLU A 45 -36.90 7.46 -35.96
N GLU A 46 -35.63 7.45 -36.37
CA GLU A 46 -35.14 6.78 -37.58
C GLU A 46 -35.39 5.25 -37.51
N TYR A 47 -35.32 4.67 -36.31
CA TYR A 47 -35.56 3.24 -36.07
C TYR A 47 -37.00 2.82 -36.42
N ARG A 48 -37.98 3.72 -36.35
CA ARG A 48 -39.39 3.41 -36.68
C ARG A 48 -39.59 2.99 -38.11
N HIS A 49 -38.83 3.51 -39.04
CA HIS A 49 -38.89 3.25 -40.47
C HIS A 49 -38.10 2.04 -40.93
N ILE A 50 -37.32 1.41 -40.06
CA ILE A 50 -36.51 0.24 -40.40
C ILE A 50 -37.37 -1.03 -40.45
N PRO A 51 -37.18 -1.95 -41.43
CA PRO A 51 -37.84 -3.23 -41.46
C PRO A 51 -37.58 -4.09 -40.23
N LEU A 52 -38.57 -4.90 -39.82
CA LEU A 52 -38.50 -5.67 -38.56
C LEU A 52 -37.29 -6.61 -38.48
N ASN A 53 -36.93 -7.27 -39.58
CA ASN A 53 -35.75 -8.13 -39.65
C ASN A 53 -34.47 -7.36 -39.38
N MET A 54 -34.34 -6.15 -39.89
CA MET A 54 -33.19 -5.28 -39.67
C MET A 54 -33.16 -4.74 -38.27
N LYS A 55 -34.32 -4.42 -37.64
CA LYS A 55 -34.43 -4.05 -36.24
C LYS A 55 -33.86 -5.14 -35.35
N ASN A 56 -34.27 -6.38 -35.54
CA ASN A 56 -33.77 -7.53 -34.78
C ASN A 56 -32.26 -7.70 -34.94
N THR A 57 -31.72 -7.55 -36.16
CA THR A 57 -30.29 -7.62 -36.42
C THR A 57 -29.51 -6.52 -35.68
N LEU A 58 -30.03 -5.30 -35.68
CA LEU A 58 -29.39 -4.19 -34.96
C LEU A 58 -29.35 -4.40 -33.44
N ILE A 59 -30.44 -4.92 -32.86
CA ILE A 59 -30.50 -5.26 -31.44
C ILE A 59 -29.49 -6.36 -31.11
N GLN A 60 -29.43 -7.44 -31.92
CA GLN A 60 -28.48 -8.53 -31.76
C GLN A 60 -27.03 -8.04 -31.84
N LEU A 61 -26.73 -7.17 -32.82
CA LEU A 61 -25.42 -6.58 -33.01
C LEU A 61 -25.01 -5.72 -31.77
N ASN A 62 -25.95 -4.93 -31.26
CA ASN A 62 -25.70 -4.08 -30.08
C ASN A 62 -25.45 -4.91 -28.82
N ILE A 63 -26.24 -5.99 -28.62
CA ILE A 63 -26.03 -6.93 -27.52
C ILE A 63 -24.65 -7.60 -27.63
N ALA A 64 -24.24 -8.00 -28.84
CA ALA A 64 -22.92 -8.59 -29.07
C ALA A 64 -21.80 -7.57 -28.80
N ASP A 65 -21.97 -6.31 -29.21
CA ASP A 65 -21.02 -5.22 -28.95
C ASP A 65 -20.87 -4.97 -27.44
N ASP A 66 -21.97 -4.91 -26.70
CA ASP A 66 -21.93 -4.78 -25.24
C ASP A 66 -21.22 -5.95 -24.58
N TYR A 67 -21.42 -7.19 -25.07
CA TYR A 67 -20.72 -8.36 -24.58
C TYR A 67 -19.19 -8.24 -24.79
N PHE A 68 -18.74 -7.86 -25.99
CA PHE A 68 -17.30 -7.72 -26.26
C PHE A 68 -16.68 -6.58 -25.46
N LYS A 69 -17.37 -5.44 -25.37
CA LYS A 69 -16.92 -4.33 -24.52
C LYS A 69 -16.80 -4.73 -23.04
N ALA A 70 -17.78 -5.47 -22.53
CA ALA A 70 -17.73 -5.98 -21.16
C ALA A 70 -16.57 -6.97 -20.97
N LYS A 71 -16.34 -7.86 -21.95
CA LYS A 71 -15.21 -8.80 -21.95
C LYS A 71 -13.86 -8.08 -21.93
N ASP A 72 -13.66 -7.10 -22.81
CA ASP A 72 -12.44 -6.29 -22.85
C ASP A 72 -12.21 -5.55 -21.53
N GLN A 73 -13.29 -5.06 -20.91
CA GLN A 73 -13.22 -4.40 -19.60
C GLN A 73 -12.81 -5.38 -18.49
N VAL A 74 -13.32 -6.61 -18.51
CA VAL A 74 -12.90 -7.66 -17.57
C VAL A 74 -11.42 -7.95 -17.73
N GLU A 75 -10.94 -8.18 -18.96
CA GLU A 75 -9.53 -8.45 -19.24
C GLU A 75 -8.60 -7.29 -18.81
N LYS A 76 -9.09 -6.05 -18.92
CA LYS A 76 -8.37 -4.88 -18.43
C LYS A 76 -8.31 -4.87 -16.90
N LEU A 77 -9.45 -5.10 -16.24
CA LEU A 77 -9.52 -5.13 -14.78
C LEU A 77 -8.67 -6.25 -14.18
N GLU A 78 -8.62 -7.41 -14.81
CA GLU A 78 -7.76 -8.53 -14.40
C GLU A 78 -6.27 -8.13 -14.43
N ARG A 79 -5.84 -7.46 -15.53
CA ARG A 79 -4.45 -6.94 -15.63
C ARG A 79 -4.16 -5.87 -14.57
N ASP A 80 -5.11 -4.96 -14.33
CA ASP A 80 -4.96 -3.93 -13.31
C ASP A 80 -4.88 -4.54 -11.91
N LEU A 81 -5.66 -5.58 -11.64
CA LEU A 81 -5.63 -6.33 -10.38
C LEU A 81 -4.27 -7.01 -10.17
N GLU A 82 -3.74 -7.70 -11.19
CA GLU A 82 -2.41 -8.32 -11.12
C GLU A 82 -1.30 -7.28 -10.83
N ASN A 83 -1.38 -6.12 -11.48
CA ASN A 83 -0.43 -5.03 -11.23
C ASN A 83 -0.53 -4.49 -9.80
N LYS A 84 -1.76 -4.35 -9.28
CA LYS A 84 -1.98 -3.91 -7.90
C LYS A 84 -1.51 -4.94 -6.87
N GLU A 85 -1.66 -6.22 -7.14
CA GLU A 85 -1.13 -7.28 -6.27
C GLU A 85 0.39 -7.23 -6.19
N LYS A 86 1.08 -7.01 -7.32
CA LYS A 86 2.55 -6.80 -7.33
C LYS A 86 2.95 -5.57 -6.54
N GLU A 87 2.28 -4.44 -6.76
CA GLU A 87 2.55 -3.20 -6.02
C GLU A 87 2.38 -3.39 -4.49
N ILE A 88 1.32 -4.08 -4.08
CA ILE A 88 1.09 -4.41 -2.67
C ILE A 88 2.21 -5.31 -2.11
N TYR A 89 2.68 -6.27 -2.89
CA TYR A 89 3.79 -7.13 -2.48
C TYR A 89 5.06 -6.33 -2.25
N ASP A 90 5.43 -5.47 -3.20
CA ASP A 90 6.63 -4.64 -3.12
C ASP A 90 6.55 -3.66 -1.94
N LEU A 91 5.41 -2.99 -1.75
CA LEU A 91 5.18 -2.09 -0.63
C LEU A 91 5.28 -2.80 0.73
N LYS A 92 4.77 -4.03 0.85
CA LYS A 92 4.93 -4.84 2.08
C LYS A 92 6.39 -5.17 2.35
N HIS A 93 7.15 -5.52 1.32
CA HIS A 93 8.58 -5.80 1.45
C HIS A 93 9.35 -4.56 1.90
N ASP A 94 9.07 -3.40 1.29
CA ASP A 94 9.69 -2.13 1.64
C ASP A 94 9.34 -1.70 3.07
N LEU A 95 8.10 -1.91 3.48
CA LEU A 95 7.65 -1.62 4.84
C LEU A 95 8.43 -2.42 5.87
N ILE A 96 8.59 -3.73 5.66
CA ILE A 96 9.38 -4.61 6.54
C ILE A 96 10.85 -4.17 6.56
N SER A 97 11.43 -3.88 5.39
CA SER A 97 12.82 -3.40 5.29
C SER A 97 13.03 -2.09 6.06
N ASN A 98 12.10 -1.15 5.93
CA ASN A 98 12.17 0.13 6.63
C ASN A 98 11.96 -0.03 8.14
N GLN A 99 11.08 -0.95 8.56
CA GLN A 99 10.89 -1.25 9.98
C GLN A 99 12.17 -1.80 10.62
N VAL A 100 12.85 -2.75 9.97
CA VAL A 100 14.14 -3.27 10.45
C VAL A 100 15.20 -2.18 10.52
N LYS A 101 15.28 -1.28 9.53
CA LYS A 101 16.21 -0.13 9.56
C LYS A 101 15.90 0.82 10.71
N THR A 102 14.64 1.06 11.00
CA THR A 102 14.21 1.93 12.10
C THR A 102 14.59 1.31 13.45
N GLU A 103 14.31 0.01 13.65
CA GLU A 103 14.67 -0.71 14.86
C GLU A 103 16.19 -0.69 15.10
N THR A 104 17.00 -0.95 14.06
CA THR A 104 18.47 -0.88 14.17
C THR A 104 18.99 0.52 14.46
N ALA A 105 18.37 1.56 13.91
CA ALA A 105 18.72 2.95 14.19
C ALA A 105 18.37 3.33 15.64
N GLU A 106 17.21 2.91 16.14
CA GLU A 106 16.81 3.13 17.54
C GLU A 106 17.73 2.43 18.54
N GLU A 107 18.15 1.19 18.24
CA GLU A 107 19.13 0.48 19.08
C GLU A 107 20.48 1.20 19.12
N SER A 108 20.93 1.69 17.96
CA SER A 108 22.17 2.46 17.82
C SER A 108 22.11 3.78 18.61
N LEU A 109 20.98 4.48 18.53
CA LEU A 109 20.72 5.69 19.32
C LEU A 109 20.79 5.42 20.82
N LYS A 110 20.10 4.38 21.29
CA LYS A 110 20.13 4.00 22.72
C LYS A 110 21.54 3.64 23.20
N LYS A 111 22.34 3.02 22.34
CA LYS A 111 23.75 2.72 22.65
C LYS A 111 24.58 4.01 22.75
N LEU A 112 24.48 4.89 21.76
CA LEU A 112 25.19 6.17 21.77
C LEU A 112 24.81 7.05 22.95
N GLU A 113 23.53 7.06 23.35
CA GLU A 113 23.08 7.78 24.54
C GLU A 113 23.74 7.24 25.84
N ARG A 114 23.85 5.90 25.98
CA ARG A 114 24.53 5.27 27.13
C ARG A 114 26.00 5.63 27.15
N ASP A 115 26.67 5.48 25.99
CA ASP A 115 28.11 5.77 25.85
C ASP A 115 28.38 7.26 26.16
N ASN A 116 27.53 8.15 25.68
CA ASN A 116 27.62 9.60 25.96
C ASN A 116 27.45 9.91 27.43
N LYS A 117 26.49 9.26 28.08
CA LYS A 117 26.29 9.43 29.55
C LYS A 117 27.49 8.91 30.34
N GLU A 118 28.07 7.78 29.95
CA GLU A 118 29.27 7.24 30.58
C GLU A 118 30.49 8.15 30.39
N LEU A 119 30.68 8.66 29.17
CA LEU A 119 31.75 9.63 28.89
C LEU A 119 31.60 10.92 29.70
N LEU A 120 30.39 11.45 29.86
CA LEU A 120 30.13 12.62 30.70
C LEU A 120 30.45 12.36 32.15
N LEU A 121 30.09 11.18 32.68
CA LEU A 121 30.42 10.79 34.05
C LEU A 121 31.95 10.65 34.25
N ASN A 122 32.64 10.04 33.32
CA ASN A 122 34.09 9.87 33.34
C ASN A 122 34.79 11.22 33.25
N LYS A 123 34.32 12.13 32.40
CA LYS A 123 34.82 13.49 32.28
C LYS A 123 34.68 14.22 33.64
N ALA A 124 33.51 14.20 34.24
CA ALA A 124 33.28 14.85 35.56
C ALA A 124 34.17 14.27 36.66
N ARG A 125 34.41 12.94 36.66
CA ARG A 125 35.35 12.31 37.63
C ARG A 125 36.78 12.75 37.43
N LEU A 126 37.23 12.85 36.15
CA LEU A 126 38.58 13.31 35.84
C LEU A 126 38.79 14.78 36.17
N GLU A 127 37.78 15.63 35.92
CA GLU A 127 37.82 17.04 36.30
C GLU A 127 37.93 17.20 37.81
N ALA A 128 37.13 16.48 38.62
CA ALA A 128 37.23 16.49 40.08
C ALA A 128 38.60 16.00 40.58
N ALA A 129 39.14 14.93 40.01
CA ALA A 129 40.46 14.40 40.37
C ALA A 129 41.62 15.34 40.01
N LEU A 130 41.46 16.15 38.96
CA LEU A 130 42.42 17.20 38.59
C LEU A 130 42.36 18.38 39.57
N GLU A 131 41.16 18.79 39.96
CA GLU A 131 40.98 19.85 40.96
C GLU A 131 41.59 19.47 42.31
N ASP A 132 41.35 18.24 42.79
CA ASP A 132 41.96 17.72 44.02
C ASP A 132 43.50 17.74 43.96
N LYS A 133 44.09 17.27 42.86
CA LYS A 133 45.55 17.31 42.69
C LYS A 133 46.11 18.71 42.58
N LEU A 134 45.39 19.68 42.05
CA LEU A 134 45.82 21.09 42.01
C LEU A 134 45.76 21.75 43.36
N LEU A 135 44.83 21.34 44.24
CA LEU A 135 44.73 21.81 45.60
C LEU A 135 45.87 21.22 46.47
N ASP A 136 46.12 19.90 46.37
CA ASP A 136 47.23 19.24 47.10
C ASP A 136 48.64 19.76 46.68
N GLY A 137 48.77 20.14 45.39
CA GLY A 137 50.04 20.73 44.91
C GLY A 137 50.33 22.15 45.38
N LYS A 138 49.34 22.84 46.00
CA LYS A 138 49.52 24.19 46.59
C LYS A 138 49.97 24.18 48.07
N ASP A 139 49.79 23.03 48.70
CA ASP A 139 50.16 22.90 50.15
C ASP A 139 51.56 22.25 50.39
N SER A 140 52.36 22.06 49.34
CA SER A 140 53.74 21.64 49.52
C SER A 140 54.60 22.85 49.97
N PRO A 141 55.20 22.86 51.16
CA PRO A 141 56.00 23.96 51.59
C PRO A 141 57.29 24.04 50.74
N LYS A 142 57.60 25.24 50.32
CA LYS A 142 58.94 25.60 49.83
C LYS A 142 59.90 25.47 50.97
N GLU A 143 60.53 24.33 51.18
CA GLU A 143 61.70 24.18 51.99
C GLU A 143 62.98 24.44 51.22
N SER A 144 63.52 25.57 51.57
CA SER A 144 64.94 25.91 51.75
C SER A 144 65.89 25.62 50.57
N GLU A 145 66.04 26.64 49.77
CA GLU A 145 67.37 27.07 49.34
C GLU A 145 67.99 27.95 50.43
N LYS A 146 68.78 27.36 51.23
CA LYS A 146 69.84 28.06 51.93
C LYS A 146 71.01 27.15 52.19
N GLU A 147 72.19 27.71 51.81
CA GLU A 147 73.53 27.33 52.25
C GLU A 147 74.20 26.18 51.43
N ASN A 148 75.07 26.56 50.52
CA ASN A 148 76.49 26.57 50.94
C ASN A 148 77.33 27.29 49.86
N THR A 149 77.62 28.59 50.23
CA THR A 149 78.76 29.29 49.68
C THR A 149 79.85 29.14 50.73
N GLN A 150 80.86 28.35 50.51
CA GLN A 150 82.21 28.59 51.08
C GLN A 150 83.25 27.70 50.47
N LEU A 151 84.21 28.38 49.84
CA LEU A 151 85.65 28.23 50.04
C LEU A 151 86.25 26.90 49.44
N SER A 152 87.30 26.96 48.65
CA SER A 152 88.60 27.67 48.74
C SER A 152 89.38 27.33 47.48
N LEU A 153 90.04 28.22 46.79
CA LEU A 153 91.47 28.56 46.97
C LEU A 153 92.39 27.38 47.38
N ILE A 154 93.05 26.82 46.51
CA ILE A 154 94.49 26.71 46.28
C ILE A 154 94.63 25.96 44.93
#